data_26495a95000ab0c728e5a4210d501548
#
_entry.id   26495a95000ab0c728e5a4210d501548
#
_cell.length_a   1.000
_cell.length_b   1.000
_cell.length_c   1.000
_cell.angle_alpha   90.00
_cell.angle_beta   90.00
_cell.angle_gamma   90.00
#
_symmetry.space_group_name_H-M   'P 1'
#
loop_
_entity.id
_entity.type
_entity.pdbx_description
1 polymer ?
#
loop_
_entity_poly.entity_id
_entity_poly.type
_entity_poly.pdbx_seq_one_letter_code
_entity_poly.pdbx_strand_id
1 'polypeptide(L)'
;MVTTNKLVMQLAAAAFIFSVTSAAAGTQTNLCEREMVRAAEKHGVPLGMLYAVGLTETGRGDSLRPYALNIEGRASYDDDKATALRRFEGARAGGAKLIDVGCLQINHHFHARQFGSVDQMFEPAANVDYAARFLKELKAREGNWTMAVARYHAGPNNDPAQKRYVCRVISNMVATGFGTWTGSSRAFCKP
;
A
#
# COMPACT_ATOMS: atom_id res chain seq x y z
N MET A 1 50.10 78.34 -11.97
CA MET A 1 49.82 77.08 -12.68
C MET A 1 49.38 76.05 -11.65
N VAL A 2 48.11 75.77 -11.58
CA VAL A 2 47.51 74.84 -10.60
C VAL A 2 47.06 73.65 -11.37
N THR A 3 47.69 72.50 -11.12
CA THR A 3 47.32 71.22 -11.72
C THR A 3 46.35 70.48 -10.81
N THR A 4 45.10 70.33 -11.24
CA THR A 4 44.04 69.60 -10.55
C THR A 4 44.14 68.12 -10.90
N ASN A 5 44.46 67.25 -9.91
CA ASN A 5 44.43 65.83 -9.99
C ASN A 5 42.93 65.31 -9.78
N LYS A 6 42.38 64.76 -10.82
CA LYS A 6 41.07 64.04 -10.69
C LYS A 6 41.31 62.60 -10.26
N LEU A 7 40.89 62.29 -9.04
CA LEU A 7 40.81 60.90 -8.51
C LEU A 7 39.57 60.22 -9.07
N VAL A 8 39.77 59.20 -9.90
CA VAL A 8 38.71 58.38 -10.42
C VAL A 8 38.49 57.19 -9.46
N MET A 9 37.37 57.20 -8.76
CA MET A 9 36.96 56.15 -7.84
C MET A 9 36.21 55.09 -8.64
N GLN A 10 36.83 53.92 -8.84
CA GLN A 10 36.19 52.76 -9.47
C GLN A 10 35.37 52.02 -8.40
N LEU A 11 34.03 52.01 -8.53
CA LEU A 11 33.12 51.17 -7.78
C LEU A 11 33.09 49.77 -8.41
N ALA A 12 33.67 48.79 -7.71
CA ALA A 12 33.52 47.37 -8.05
C ALA A 12 32.17 46.86 -7.51
N ALA A 13 31.25 46.62 -8.41
CA ALA A 13 29.99 45.96 -8.08
C ALA A 13 30.21 44.46 -7.96
N ALA A 14 30.21 43.93 -6.74
CA ALA A 14 30.23 42.48 -6.51
C ALA A 14 28.82 41.92 -6.73
N ALA A 15 28.63 41.18 -7.84
CA ALA A 15 27.40 40.42 -8.11
C ALA A 15 27.38 39.15 -7.27
N PHE A 16 26.58 39.13 -6.23
CA PHE A 16 26.27 37.91 -5.49
C PHE A 16 25.30 37.05 -6.31
N ILE A 17 25.80 35.97 -6.93
CA ILE A 17 24.96 34.95 -7.56
C ILE A 17 24.43 34.03 -6.46
N PHE A 18 23.16 34.22 -6.07
CA PHE A 18 22.42 33.25 -5.24
C PHE A 18 22.07 32.03 -6.09
N SER A 19 22.83 30.95 -5.95
CA SER A 19 22.47 29.66 -6.49
C SER A 19 21.32 29.10 -5.67
N VAL A 20 20.10 29.16 -6.20
CA VAL A 20 18.92 28.51 -5.63
C VAL A 20 19.03 27.02 -5.98
N THR A 21 19.59 26.22 -5.08
CA THR A 21 19.48 24.75 -5.17
C THR A 21 18.05 24.37 -4.85
N SER A 22 17.23 24.11 -5.89
CA SER A 22 15.94 23.46 -5.73
C SER A 22 16.18 22.02 -5.24
N ALA A 23 16.05 21.79 -3.94
CA ALA A 23 15.90 20.46 -3.41
C ALA A 23 14.55 19.93 -3.91
N ALA A 24 14.58 19.11 -4.97
CA ALA A 24 13.43 18.29 -5.34
C ALA A 24 13.15 17.39 -4.14
N ALA A 25 12.10 17.70 -3.38
CA ALA A 25 11.53 16.78 -2.40
C ALA A 25 11.00 15.58 -3.19
N GLY A 26 11.84 14.55 -3.35
CA GLY A 26 11.41 13.27 -3.89
C GLY A 26 10.29 12.76 -3.00
N THR A 27 9.09 12.63 -3.56
CA THR A 27 7.98 11.95 -2.89
C THR A 27 8.47 10.55 -2.56
N GLN A 28 8.67 10.29 -1.28
CA GLN A 28 9.14 8.99 -0.81
C GLN A 28 8.03 7.98 -1.14
N THR A 29 8.27 7.16 -2.16
CA THR A 29 7.31 6.16 -2.61
C THR A 29 6.94 5.23 -1.45
N ASN A 30 5.65 5.05 -1.21
CA ASN A 30 5.15 4.17 -0.15
C ASN A 30 5.72 2.75 -0.32
N LEU A 31 6.19 2.16 0.78
CA LEU A 31 6.82 0.83 0.76
C LEU A 31 5.92 -0.24 0.16
N CYS A 32 4.61 -0.22 0.48
CA CYS A 32 3.66 -1.16 -0.08
C CYS A 32 3.51 -0.99 -1.59
N GLU A 33 3.39 0.26 -2.07
CA GLU A 33 3.22 0.56 -3.49
C GLU A 33 4.41 0.11 -4.32
N ARG A 34 5.62 0.37 -3.84
CA ARG A 34 6.85 -0.07 -4.50
C ARG A 34 6.89 -1.59 -4.68
N GLU A 35 6.53 -2.33 -3.63
CA GLU A 35 6.51 -3.79 -3.69
C GLU A 35 5.34 -4.32 -4.54
N MET A 36 4.21 -3.60 -4.60
CA MET A 36 3.11 -3.95 -5.50
C MET A 36 3.50 -3.89 -6.98
N VAL A 37 4.28 -2.88 -7.39
CA VAL A 37 4.81 -2.82 -8.77
C VAL A 37 5.62 -4.07 -9.08
N ARG A 38 6.58 -4.43 -8.21
CA ARG A 38 7.43 -5.62 -8.40
C ARG A 38 6.63 -6.92 -8.43
N ALA A 39 5.68 -7.07 -7.51
CA ALA A 39 4.86 -8.27 -7.41
C ALA A 39 3.88 -8.41 -8.57
N ALA A 40 3.32 -7.30 -9.06
CA ALA A 40 2.46 -7.27 -10.23
C ALA A 40 3.18 -7.82 -11.47
N GLU A 41 4.39 -7.34 -11.73
CA GLU A 41 5.25 -7.82 -12.83
C GLU A 41 5.63 -9.29 -12.65
N LYS A 42 6.14 -9.66 -11.47
CA LYS A 42 6.61 -11.02 -11.16
C LYS A 42 5.52 -12.08 -11.31
N HIS A 43 4.31 -11.79 -10.84
CA HIS A 43 3.23 -12.78 -10.79
C HIS A 43 2.18 -12.60 -11.90
N GLY A 44 2.27 -11.54 -12.71
CA GLY A 44 1.27 -11.24 -13.73
C GLY A 44 -0.11 -10.90 -13.16
N VAL A 45 -0.13 -10.22 -12.00
CA VAL A 45 -1.36 -9.70 -11.38
C VAL A 45 -1.53 -8.24 -11.78
N PRO A 46 -2.72 -7.79 -12.20
CA PRO A 46 -2.92 -6.38 -12.53
C PRO A 46 -2.54 -5.46 -11.36
N LEU A 47 -1.63 -4.49 -11.59
CA LEU A 47 -1.17 -3.57 -10.55
C LEU A 47 -2.33 -2.83 -9.87
N GLY A 48 -3.28 -2.33 -10.66
CA GLY A 48 -4.46 -1.62 -10.12
C GLY A 48 -5.31 -2.49 -9.19
N MET A 49 -5.31 -3.81 -9.40
CA MET A 49 -5.99 -4.74 -8.50
C MET A 49 -5.25 -4.89 -7.17
N LEU A 50 -3.93 -5.08 -7.18
CA LEU A 50 -3.14 -5.14 -5.95
C LEU A 50 -3.29 -3.86 -5.14
N TYR A 51 -3.25 -2.71 -5.82
CA TYR A 51 -3.40 -1.40 -5.19
C TYR A 51 -4.79 -1.23 -4.58
N ALA A 52 -5.84 -1.56 -5.33
CA ALA A 52 -7.22 -1.46 -4.84
C ALA A 52 -7.52 -2.42 -3.69
N VAL A 53 -6.97 -3.64 -3.71
CA VAL A 53 -7.05 -4.58 -2.59
C VAL A 53 -6.32 -3.99 -1.38
N GLY A 54 -5.08 -3.51 -1.53
CA GLY A 54 -4.32 -2.89 -0.46
C GLY A 54 -5.05 -1.70 0.18
N LEU A 55 -5.62 -0.81 -0.62
CA LEU A 55 -6.45 0.31 -0.11
C LEU A 55 -7.70 -0.17 0.63
N THR A 56 -8.28 -1.30 0.20
CA THR A 56 -9.44 -1.89 0.88
C THR A 56 -9.03 -2.47 2.23
N GLU A 57 -7.84 -3.03 2.34
CA GLU A 57 -7.33 -3.69 3.54
C GLU A 57 -6.72 -2.69 4.55
N THR A 58 -5.85 -1.81 4.10
CA THR A 58 -5.03 -0.96 4.98
C THR A 58 -5.16 0.52 4.70
N GLY A 59 -5.93 0.92 3.68
CA GLY A 59 -6.07 2.30 3.28
C GLY A 59 -6.63 3.18 4.41
N ARG A 60 -5.84 4.17 4.81
CA ARG A 60 -6.27 5.24 5.72
C ARG A 60 -6.06 6.58 5.01
N GLY A 61 -7.16 7.21 4.64
CA GLY A 61 -7.11 8.24 3.60
C GLY A 61 -6.79 7.58 2.27
N ASP A 62 -5.80 8.08 1.57
CA ASP A 62 -5.31 7.64 0.26
C ASP A 62 -3.93 6.94 0.31
N SER A 63 -3.49 6.51 1.51
CA SER A 63 -2.18 5.90 1.71
C SER A 63 -2.25 4.50 2.32
N LEU A 64 -1.43 3.61 1.81
CA LEU A 64 -1.23 2.25 2.33
C LEU A 64 -0.37 2.27 3.60
N ARG A 65 -0.58 1.26 4.47
CA ARG A 65 0.10 1.17 5.77
C ARG A 65 0.86 -0.15 5.89
N PRO A 66 2.21 -0.11 5.77
CA PRO A 66 3.02 -1.33 5.78
C PRO A 66 2.99 -2.10 7.09
N TYR A 67 2.77 -1.41 8.21
CA TYR A 67 2.76 -2.00 9.54
C TYR A 67 1.36 -1.97 10.18
N ALA A 68 0.33 -2.09 9.33
CA ALA A 68 -1.04 -2.23 9.77
C ALA A 68 -1.27 -3.61 10.40
N LEU A 69 -2.11 -3.63 11.42
CA LEU A 69 -2.64 -4.83 12.06
C LEU A 69 -4.16 -4.73 12.16
N ASN A 70 -4.83 -5.86 11.97
CA ASN A 70 -6.21 -6.01 12.39
C ASN A 70 -6.26 -7.19 13.38
N ILE A 71 -6.52 -6.90 14.65
CA ILE A 71 -6.59 -7.88 15.72
C ILE A 71 -8.06 -8.12 16.05
N GLU A 72 -8.61 -9.22 15.57
CA GLU A 72 -10.00 -9.63 15.81
C GLU A 72 -11.01 -8.49 15.53
N GLY A 73 -10.85 -7.82 14.38
CA GLY A 73 -11.71 -6.72 13.92
C GLY A 73 -11.29 -5.32 14.39
N ARG A 74 -10.24 -5.20 15.22
CA ARG A 74 -9.71 -3.91 15.67
C ARG A 74 -8.45 -3.54 14.90
N ALA A 75 -8.57 -2.55 14.03
CA ALA A 75 -7.44 -2.05 13.24
C ALA A 75 -6.48 -1.17 14.08
N SER A 76 -5.19 -1.33 13.85
CA SER A 76 -4.13 -0.44 14.33
C SER A 76 -3.11 -0.17 13.23
N TYR A 77 -2.46 0.99 13.29
CA TYR A 77 -1.53 1.47 12.30
C TYR A 77 -0.29 1.98 13.02
N ASP A 78 0.75 1.17 13.01
CA ASP A 78 2.01 1.51 13.67
C ASP A 78 2.97 2.18 12.67
N ASP A 79 3.82 3.08 13.16
CA ASP A 79 4.73 3.85 12.31
C ASP A 79 5.98 3.04 11.93
N ASP A 80 6.32 2.01 12.73
CA ASP A 80 7.46 1.16 12.49
C ASP A 80 7.17 -0.33 12.76
N LYS A 81 7.98 -1.19 12.14
CA LYS A 81 7.86 -2.64 12.24
C LYS A 81 8.03 -3.16 13.67
N ALA A 82 8.95 -2.60 14.43
CA ALA A 82 9.23 -3.09 15.78
C ALA A 82 8.04 -2.87 16.72
N THR A 83 7.36 -1.74 16.60
CA THR A 83 6.13 -1.45 17.33
C THR A 83 4.99 -2.38 16.93
N ALA A 84 4.81 -2.62 15.63
CA ALA A 84 3.81 -3.57 15.13
C ALA A 84 4.06 -5.00 15.61
N LEU A 85 5.32 -5.45 15.61
CA LEU A 85 5.71 -6.77 16.15
C LEU A 85 5.38 -6.90 17.63
N ARG A 86 5.75 -5.91 18.47
CA ARG A 86 5.41 -5.93 19.89
C ARG A 86 3.90 -6.00 20.12
N ARG A 87 3.12 -5.26 19.33
CA ARG A 87 1.66 -5.28 19.40
C ARG A 87 1.10 -6.64 19.00
N PHE A 88 1.64 -7.24 17.94
CA PHE A 88 1.28 -8.59 17.50
C PHE A 88 1.56 -9.62 18.61
N GLU A 89 2.77 -9.62 19.18
CA GLU A 89 3.18 -10.54 20.23
C GLU A 89 2.31 -10.39 21.48
N GLY A 90 2.04 -9.16 21.92
CA GLY A 90 1.13 -8.88 23.02
C GLY A 90 -0.28 -9.40 22.77
N ALA A 91 -0.83 -9.22 21.56
CA ALA A 91 -2.13 -9.75 21.20
C ALA A 91 -2.15 -11.29 21.20
N ARG A 92 -1.10 -11.93 20.68
CA ARG A 92 -0.94 -13.40 20.70
C ARG A 92 -0.85 -13.94 22.13
N ALA A 93 -0.07 -13.31 22.97
CA ALA A 93 0.04 -13.67 24.40
C ALA A 93 -1.32 -13.47 25.13
N GLY A 94 -2.11 -12.50 24.74
CA GLY A 94 -3.47 -12.27 25.21
C GLY A 94 -4.52 -13.22 24.62
N GLY A 95 -4.13 -14.20 23.79
CA GLY A 95 -5.02 -15.23 23.27
C GLY A 95 -5.67 -14.90 21.92
N ALA A 96 -5.38 -13.75 21.29
CA ALA A 96 -5.91 -13.41 19.97
C ALA A 96 -5.48 -14.44 18.93
N LYS A 97 -6.44 -14.92 18.12
CA LYS A 97 -6.22 -15.94 17.09
C LYS A 97 -6.18 -15.34 15.69
N LEU A 98 -7.09 -14.45 15.38
CA LEU A 98 -7.23 -13.86 14.06
C LEU A 98 -6.53 -12.50 14.05
N ILE A 99 -5.34 -12.45 13.45
CA ILE A 99 -4.54 -11.24 13.30
C ILE A 99 -4.13 -11.12 11.84
N ASP A 100 -4.55 -10.03 11.20
CA ASP A 100 -4.15 -9.69 9.84
C ASP A 100 -2.97 -8.72 9.89
N VAL A 101 -2.01 -8.90 8.99
CA VAL A 101 -0.68 -8.28 9.07
C VAL A 101 -0.28 -7.61 7.76
N GLY A 102 0.21 -6.39 7.85
CA GLY A 102 0.97 -5.72 6.80
C GLY A 102 0.15 -5.12 5.67
N CYS A 103 0.82 -4.79 4.56
CA CYS A 103 0.29 -4.07 3.41
C CYS A 103 -1.03 -4.63 2.85
N LEU A 104 -1.14 -5.94 2.79
CA LEU A 104 -2.28 -6.65 2.20
C LEU A 104 -3.01 -7.54 3.22
N GLN A 105 -2.85 -7.23 4.52
CA GLN A 105 -3.58 -7.84 5.64
C GLN A 105 -3.64 -9.36 5.57
N ILE A 106 -2.47 -9.98 5.48
CA ILE A 106 -2.36 -11.44 5.47
C ILE A 106 -2.67 -11.99 6.85
N ASN A 107 -3.70 -12.84 6.94
CA ASN A 107 -4.11 -13.42 8.20
C ASN A 107 -3.08 -14.45 8.71
N HIS A 108 -2.51 -14.20 9.89
CA HIS A 108 -1.49 -15.04 10.50
C HIS A 108 -2.00 -16.47 10.77
N HIS A 109 -3.24 -16.63 11.23
CA HIS A 109 -3.78 -17.95 11.58
C HIS A 109 -3.79 -18.92 10.38
N PHE A 110 -4.14 -18.41 9.20
CA PHE A 110 -4.29 -19.24 8.00
C PHE A 110 -3.01 -19.32 7.16
N HIS A 111 -2.16 -18.29 7.22
CA HIS A 111 -1.07 -18.13 6.26
C HIS A 111 0.34 -18.10 6.87
N ALA A 112 0.49 -18.16 8.20
CA ALA A 112 1.80 -18.08 8.85
C ALA A 112 2.83 -19.08 8.30
N ARG A 113 2.39 -20.29 7.92
CA ARG A 113 3.26 -21.36 7.38
C ARG A 113 3.89 -21.02 6.02
N GLN A 114 3.42 -19.96 5.36
CA GLN A 114 3.95 -19.49 4.08
C GLN A 114 5.15 -18.55 4.25
N PHE A 115 5.49 -18.21 5.49
CA PHE A 115 6.58 -17.32 5.87
C PHE A 115 7.51 -18.03 6.84
N GLY A 116 8.78 -17.65 6.83
CA GLY A 116 9.77 -18.18 7.76
C GLY A 116 9.59 -17.68 9.21
N SER A 117 8.94 -16.52 9.37
CA SER A 117 8.67 -15.91 10.67
C SER A 117 7.56 -14.87 10.60
N VAL A 118 7.04 -14.45 11.74
CA VAL A 118 6.13 -13.30 11.85
C VAL A 118 6.85 -12.00 11.41
N ASP A 119 8.12 -11.85 11.74
CA ASP A 119 8.94 -10.71 11.29
C ASP A 119 8.91 -10.60 9.76
N GLN A 120 9.06 -11.72 9.06
CA GLN A 120 8.96 -11.74 7.59
C GLN A 120 7.55 -11.37 7.08
N MET A 121 6.49 -11.70 7.81
CA MET A 121 5.13 -11.29 7.41
C MET A 121 4.96 -9.76 7.42
N PHE A 122 5.71 -9.05 8.27
CA PHE A 122 5.72 -7.59 8.32
C PHE A 122 6.66 -6.94 7.29
N GLU A 123 7.52 -7.71 6.62
CA GLU A 123 8.32 -7.17 5.52
C GLU A 123 7.42 -6.85 4.31
N PRO A 124 7.34 -5.59 3.85
CA PRO A 124 6.46 -5.23 2.73
C PRO A 124 6.70 -6.09 1.48
N ALA A 125 7.96 -6.40 1.17
CA ALA A 125 8.31 -7.23 0.03
C ALA A 125 7.72 -8.64 0.14
N ALA A 126 7.87 -9.31 1.28
CA ALA A 126 7.37 -10.66 1.50
C ALA A 126 5.83 -10.69 1.58
N ASN A 127 5.22 -9.71 2.27
CA ASN A 127 3.78 -9.58 2.43
C ASN A 127 3.09 -9.42 1.07
N VAL A 128 3.57 -8.48 0.26
CA VAL A 128 2.99 -8.16 -1.05
C VAL A 128 3.25 -9.28 -2.07
N ASP A 129 4.45 -9.86 -2.08
CA ASP A 129 4.79 -10.99 -2.94
C ASP A 129 3.87 -12.20 -2.69
N TYR A 130 3.68 -12.54 -1.42
CA TYR A 130 2.75 -13.61 -1.03
C TYR A 130 1.31 -13.31 -1.46
N ALA A 131 0.82 -12.11 -1.18
CA ALA A 131 -0.54 -11.73 -1.52
C ALA A 131 -0.81 -11.77 -3.03
N ALA A 132 0.14 -11.31 -3.85
CA ALA A 132 0.04 -11.36 -5.31
C ALA A 132 0.00 -12.81 -5.81
N ARG A 133 0.88 -13.67 -5.31
CA ARG A 133 0.88 -15.11 -5.63
C ARG A 133 -0.44 -15.75 -5.22
N PHE A 134 -0.94 -15.49 -4.02
CA PHE A 134 -2.20 -16.03 -3.52
C PHE A 134 -3.40 -15.56 -4.37
N LEU A 135 -3.47 -14.28 -4.75
CA LEU A 135 -4.50 -13.78 -5.66
C LEU A 135 -4.44 -14.48 -7.04
N LYS A 136 -3.25 -14.75 -7.57
CA LYS A 136 -3.08 -15.50 -8.81
C LYS A 136 -3.59 -16.95 -8.70
N GLU A 137 -3.27 -17.62 -7.60
CA GLU A 137 -3.75 -18.97 -7.29
C GLU A 137 -5.27 -18.99 -7.19
N LEU A 138 -5.85 -18.00 -6.48
CA LEU A 138 -7.30 -17.84 -6.40
C LEU A 138 -7.92 -17.63 -7.78
N LYS A 139 -7.33 -16.77 -8.63
CA LYS A 139 -7.81 -16.53 -9.99
C LYS A 139 -7.77 -17.80 -10.86
N ALA A 140 -6.72 -18.60 -10.71
CA ALA A 140 -6.62 -19.86 -11.42
C ALA A 140 -7.71 -20.86 -11.00
N ARG A 141 -8.03 -20.91 -9.70
CA ARG A 141 -9.06 -21.77 -9.13
C ARG A 141 -10.48 -21.30 -9.45
N GLU A 142 -10.74 -20.00 -9.34
CA GLU A 142 -12.09 -19.42 -9.46
C GLU A 142 -12.43 -18.98 -10.90
N GLY A 143 -11.46 -19.02 -11.82
CA GLY A 143 -11.65 -18.70 -13.25
C GLY A 143 -11.56 -17.22 -13.58
N ASN A 144 -11.83 -16.30 -12.66
CA ASN A 144 -11.81 -14.86 -12.89
C ASN A 144 -11.34 -14.05 -11.68
N TRP A 145 -10.96 -12.78 -11.92
CA TRP A 145 -10.43 -11.91 -10.89
C TRP A 145 -11.47 -11.45 -9.85
N THR A 146 -12.71 -11.27 -10.25
CA THR A 146 -13.79 -10.86 -9.32
C THR A 146 -13.98 -11.91 -8.21
N MET A 147 -14.02 -13.17 -8.59
CA MET A 147 -14.12 -14.26 -7.63
C MET A 147 -12.83 -14.45 -6.84
N ALA A 148 -11.66 -14.27 -7.44
CA ALA A 148 -10.38 -14.28 -6.74
C ALA A 148 -10.36 -13.24 -5.60
N VAL A 149 -10.75 -12.01 -5.90
CA VAL A 149 -10.85 -10.92 -4.92
C VAL A 149 -11.89 -11.25 -3.83
N ALA A 150 -13.04 -11.79 -4.20
CA ALA A 150 -14.06 -12.22 -3.26
C ALA A 150 -13.52 -13.28 -2.26
N ARG A 151 -12.81 -14.28 -2.78
CA ARG A 151 -12.21 -15.36 -1.98
C ARG A 151 -10.99 -14.93 -1.16
N TYR A 152 -10.31 -13.90 -1.57
CA TYR A 152 -9.20 -13.32 -0.82
C TYR A 152 -9.66 -12.83 0.56
N HIS A 153 -10.77 -12.14 0.61
CA HIS A 153 -11.32 -11.56 1.84
C HIS A 153 -12.19 -12.55 2.65
N ALA A 154 -13.02 -13.30 1.96
CA ALA A 154 -13.98 -14.19 2.62
C ALA A 154 -13.94 -15.57 1.98
N GLY A 155 -13.87 -16.60 2.83
CA GLY A 155 -13.93 -17.98 2.40
C GLY A 155 -15.22 -18.31 1.61
N PRO A 156 -15.39 -19.55 1.14
CA PRO A 156 -16.60 -19.99 0.47
C PRO A 156 -17.82 -19.81 1.40
N ASN A 157 -18.99 -19.60 0.79
CA ASN A 157 -20.28 -19.50 1.47
C ASN A 157 -20.50 -18.23 2.33
N ASN A 158 -19.83 -17.13 1.99
CA ASN A 158 -20.05 -15.83 2.63
C ASN A 158 -20.34 -14.73 1.58
N ASP A 159 -21.34 -14.95 0.75
CA ASP A 159 -21.68 -14.10 -0.38
C ASP A 159 -21.92 -12.62 -0.03
N PRO A 160 -22.62 -12.26 1.08
CA PRO A 160 -22.79 -10.86 1.44
C PRO A 160 -21.48 -10.15 1.75
N ALA A 161 -20.54 -10.81 2.45
CA ALA A 161 -19.23 -10.23 2.76
C ALA A 161 -18.38 -10.10 1.49
N GLN A 162 -18.39 -11.14 0.65
CA GLN A 162 -17.71 -11.16 -0.64
C GLN A 162 -18.19 -10.03 -1.55
N LYS A 163 -19.51 -9.85 -1.71
CA LYS A 163 -20.09 -8.77 -2.53
C LYS A 163 -19.65 -7.39 -2.03
N ARG A 164 -19.78 -7.13 -0.73
CA ARG A 164 -19.35 -5.84 -0.14
C ARG A 164 -17.87 -5.57 -0.37
N TYR A 165 -17.03 -6.59 -0.21
CA TYR A 165 -15.60 -6.45 -0.41
C TYR A 165 -15.24 -6.16 -1.86
N VAL A 166 -15.76 -6.94 -2.81
CA VAL A 166 -15.56 -6.72 -4.25
C VAL A 166 -15.97 -5.31 -4.65
N CYS A 167 -17.10 -4.82 -4.16
CA CYS A 167 -17.57 -3.48 -4.49
C CYS A 167 -16.67 -2.38 -3.94
N ARG A 168 -16.05 -2.56 -2.76
CA ARG A 168 -15.03 -1.64 -2.24
C ARG A 168 -13.77 -1.66 -3.10
N VAL A 169 -13.31 -2.84 -3.51
CA VAL A 169 -12.16 -2.96 -4.41
C VAL A 169 -12.43 -2.27 -5.75
N ILE A 170 -13.60 -2.47 -6.35
CA ILE A 170 -13.99 -1.78 -7.59
C ILE A 170 -14.02 -0.26 -7.39
N SER A 171 -14.60 0.22 -6.29
CA SER A 171 -14.61 1.66 -5.96
C SER A 171 -13.21 2.23 -5.85
N ASN A 172 -12.29 1.53 -5.19
CA ASN A 172 -10.90 1.94 -5.07
C ASN A 172 -10.17 1.92 -6.44
N MET A 173 -10.41 0.92 -7.29
CA MET A 173 -9.86 0.91 -8.66
C MET A 173 -10.31 2.13 -9.46
N VAL A 174 -11.57 2.51 -9.35
CA VAL A 174 -12.11 3.69 -10.05
C VAL A 174 -11.55 4.99 -9.47
N ALA A 175 -11.53 5.11 -8.15
CA ALA A 175 -11.02 6.30 -7.47
C ALA A 175 -9.54 6.57 -7.77
N THR A 176 -8.76 5.52 -7.99
CA THR A 176 -7.31 5.60 -8.30
C THR A 176 -6.99 5.65 -9.80
N GLY A 177 -8.00 5.68 -10.67
CA GLY A 177 -7.81 5.74 -12.12
C GLY A 177 -7.40 4.43 -12.80
N PHE A 178 -7.33 3.32 -12.06
CA PHE A 178 -7.03 2.00 -12.62
C PHE A 178 -8.22 1.30 -13.27
N GLY A 179 -9.41 1.89 -13.20
CA GLY A 179 -10.62 1.31 -13.78
C GLY A 179 -11.74 2.32 -13.95
N THR A 180 -12.84 1.86 -14.55
CA THR A 180 -14.07 2.64 -14.72
C THR A 180 -15.28 1.84 -14.31
N TRP A 181 -16.32 2.49 -13.86
CA TRP A 181 -17.61 1.85 -13.62
C TRP A 181 -18.24 1.38 -14.95
N THR A 182 -18.48 0.08 -15.07
CA THR A 182 -19.27 -0.50 -16.16
C THR A 182 -20.75 -0.66 -15.77
N GLY A 183 -21.63 -0.89 -16.74
CA GLY A 183 -23.02 -1.23 -16.46
C GLY A 183 -23.15 -2.47 -15.54
N SER A 184 -22.35 -3.51 -15.79
CA SER A 184 -22.35 -4.73 -15.00
C SER A 184 -21.86 -4.52 -13.57
N SER A 185 -20.76 -3.76 -13.37
CA SER A 185 -20.24 -3.49 -12.02
C SER A 185 -21.19 -2.61 -11.21
N ARG A 186 -21.84 -1.63 -11.85
CA ARG A 186 -22.89 -0.82 -11.21
C ARG A 186 -24.08 -1.67 -10.79
N ALA A 187 -24.56 -2.57 -11.67
CA ALA A 187 -25.67 -3.46 -11.36
C ALA A 187 -25.32 -4.43 -10.22
N PHE A 188 -24.11 -5.02 -10.25
CA PHE A 188 -23.61 -5.93 -9.20
C PHE A 188 -23.50 -5.23 -7.83
N CYS A 189 -23.02 -3.98 -7.78
CA CYS A 189 -22.77 -3.25 -6.54
C CYS A 189 -23.94 -2.43 -6.03
N LYS A 190 -25.11 -2.48 -6.71
CA LYS A 190 -26.34 -1.90 -6.13
C LYS A 190 -26.69 -2.65 -4.84
N PRO A 191 -27.20 -1.92 -3.80
CA PRO A 191 -27.69 -2.51 -2.57
C PRO A 191 -28.79 -3.55 -2.80
#